data_b2c04f162a45838743c790cb9b114ad2
#
_entry.id   b2c04f162a45838743c790cb9b114ad2
#
_cell.length_a   1.000
_cell.length_b   1.000
_cell.length_c   1.000
_cell.angle_alpha   90.00
_cell.angle_beta   90.00
_cell.angle_gamma   90.00
#
_symmetry.space_group_name_H-M   'P 1'
#
loop_
_entity.id
_entity.type
_entity.pdbx_description
1 polymer ?
#
loop_
_entity_poly.entity_id
_entity_poly.type
_entity_poly.pdbx_seq_one_letter_code
_entity_poly.pdbx_strand_id
1 'polypeptide(L)'
;MTGQQLRAGLEGVTVAETRLSDIDGEAGELVVGGFPVETLATNATYEETVFLLLRDRLPTAEELAAFRTDLAERRGLSAEAHGVVRRAAKDGEPAMDALRMGLAAASLDADCADDRTTAKRVVAVVPTIVAAYWRYREGESPVEPDPELGHAEFGVRLDR
;
A
#
# COMPACT_ATOMS: atom_id res chain seq x y z
N MET A 1 7.33 49.00 -0.40
CA MET A 1 7.90 47.67 -0.72
C MET A 1 7.75 46.82 0.52
N THR A 2 6.67 46.05 0.60
CA THR A 2 6.37 45.16 1.72
C THR A 2 7.30 43.96 1.61
N GLY A 3 8.27 43.88 2.50
CA GLY A 3 9.22 42.76 2.56
C GLY A 3 8.49 41.44 2.78
N GLN A 4 8.53 40.57 1.80
CA GLN A 4 8.08 39.20 1.90
C GLN A 4 9.02 38.48 2.87
N GLN A 5 8.53 38.20 4.07
CA GLN A 5 9.28 37.46 5.10
C GLN A 5 9.45 36.02 4.59
N LEU A 6 10.67 35.64 4.25
CA LEU A 6 11.01 34.25 3.92
C LEU A 6 10.74 33.38 5.16
N ARG A 7 9.71 32.52 5.08
CA ARG A 7 9.45 31.51 6.12
C ARG A 7 10.37 30.33 5.89
N ALA A 8 11.19 30.01 6.88
CA ALA A 8 12.05 28.83 6.87
C ALA A 8 11.20 27.60 7.22
N GLY A 9 10.92 26.75 6.23
CA GLY A 9 10.11 25.55 6.40
C GLY A 9 8.62 25.75 6.12
N LEU A 10 7.82 24.71 6.42
CA LEU A 10 6.36 24.66 6.16
C LEU A 10 5.52 24.87 7.42
N GLU A 11 6.10 25.26 8.54
CA GLU A 11 5.37 25.49 9.78
C GLU A 11 4.29 26.57 9.60
N GLY A 12 3.03 26.22 9.92
CA GLY A 12 1.87 27.09 9.78
C GLY A 12 1.46 27.37 8.32
N VAL A 13 1.98 26.60 7.35
CA VAL A 13 1.58 26.67 5.94
C VAL A 13 0.73 25.46 5.60
N THR A 14 -0.55 25.67 5.29
CA THR A 14 -1.42 24.61 4.76
C THR A 14 -0.99 24.30 3.33
N VAL A 15 -0.49 23.10 3.08
CA VAL A 15 -0.01 22.65 1.76
C VAL A 15 -1.04 21.78 1.03
N ALA A 16 -1.92 21.10 1.78
CA ALA A 16 -3.02 20.31 1.24
C ALA A 16 -4.13 20.17 2.28
N GLU A 17 -5.34 19.87 1.82
CA GLU A 17 -6.46 19.47 2.65
C GLU A 17 -6.79 18.00 2.35
N THR A 18 -7.04 17.21 3.38
CA THR A 18 -7.37 15.79 3.23
C THR A 18 -8.58 15.42 4.08
N ARG A 19 -9.40 14.48 3.57
CA ARG A 19 -10.50 13.85 4.31
C ARG A 19 -10.11 12.47 4.86
N LEU A 20 -8.89 12.01 4.55
CA LEU A 20 -8.47 10.63 4.88
C LEU A 20 -8.06 10.47 6.33
N SER A 21 -7.50 11.52 6.93
CA SER A 21 -7.06 11.46 8.32
C SER A 21 -7.03 12.84 8.95
N ASP A 22 -7.15 12.87 10.27
CA ASP A 22 -6.96 14.05 11.12
C ASP A 22 -6.09 13.66 12.32
N ILE A 23 -5.18 14.55 12.73
CA ILE A 23 -4.23 14.28 13.80
C ILE A 23 -4.25 15.46 14.77
N ASP A 24 -4.63 15.20 16.02
CA ASP A 24 -4.40 16.11 17.14
C ASP A 24 -3.14 15.63 17.91
N GLY A 25 -2.00 16.28 17.63
CA GLY A 25 -0.72 15.92 18.26
C GLY A 25 -0.64 16.31 19.73
N GLU A 26 -1.45 17.27 20.22
CA GLU A 26 -1.48 17.67 21.61
C GLU A 26 -2.33 16.69 22.44
N ALA A 27 -3.48 16.28 21.92
CA ALA A 27 -4.32 15.26 22.53
C ALA A 27 -3.80 13.84 22.32
N GLY A 28 -2.92 13.62 21.33
CA GLY A 28 -2.45 12.29 20.94
C GLY A 28 -3.52 11.48 20.22
N GLU A 29 -4.43 12.16 19.49
CA GLU A 29 -5.54 11.54 18.79
C GLU A 29 -5.24 11.43 17.28
N LEU A 30 -5.55 10.27 16.71
CA LEU A 30 -5.51 10.02 15.27
C LEU A 30 -6.87 9.49 14.81
N VAL A 31 -7.45 10.17 13.84
CA VAL A 31 -8.69 9.77 13.17
C VAL A 31 -8.36 9.34 11.74
N VAL A 32 -8.87 8.20 11.31
CA VAL A 32 -8.70 7.65 9.96
C VAL A 32 -10.07 7.38 9.35
N GLY A 33 -10.36 8.01 8.22
CA GLY A 33 -11.65 7.86 7.54
C GLY A 33 -12.87 8.21 8.41
N GLY A 34 -12.70 9.11 9.40
CA GLY A 34 -13.74 9.51 10.34
C GLY A 34 -13.88 8.62 11.59
N PHE A 35 -12.99 7.64 11.78
CA PHE A 35 -12.98 6.74 12.94
C PHE A 35 -11.69 6.92 13.75
N PRO A 36 -11.74 6.90 15.10
CA PRO A 36 -10.54 6.81 15.92
C PRO A 36 -9.70 5.58 15.53
N VAL A 37 -8.37 5.74 15.44
CA VAL A 37 -7.48 4.65 15.01
C VAL A 37 -7.58 3.43 15.91
N GLU A 38 -7.78 3.61 17.21
CA GLU A 38 -7.95 2.52 18.19
C GLU A 38 -9.20 1.69 17.88
N THR A 39 -10.28 2.36 17.43
CA THR A 39 -11.51 1.68 17.03
C THR A 39 -11.31 0.82 15.79
N LEU A 40 -10.62 1.35 14.76
CA LEU A 40 -10.31 0.59 13.56
C LEU A 40 -9.36 -0.57 13.86
N ALA A 41 -8.29 -0.32 14.62
CA ALA A 41 -7.29 -1.34 14.95
C ALA A 41 -7.88 -2.54 15.72
N THR A 42 -8.93 -2.29 16.52
CA THR A 42 -9.56 -3.34 17.34
C THR A 42 -10.68 -4.07 16.61
N ASN A 43 -11.41 -3.40 15.72
CA ASN A 43 -12.69 -3.90 15.19
C ASN A 43 -12.73 -4.07 13.67
N ALA A 44 -11.75 -3.54 12.93
CA ALA A 44 -11.72 -3.60 11.47
C ALA A 44 -10.56 -4.46 10.97
N THR A 45 -10.76 -5.18 9.89
CA THR A 45 -9.70 -5.85 9.14
C THR A 45 -8.95 -4.83 8.29
N TYR A 46 -7.77 -5.24 7.79
CA TYR A 46 -6.99 -4.42 6.86
C TYR A 46 -7.80 -4.06 5.61
N GLU A 47 -8.52 -5.02 5.04
CA GLU A 47 -9.32 -4.82 3.83
C GLU A 47 -10.50 -3.88 4.07
N GLU A 48 -11.15 -3.94 5.25
CA GLU A 48 -12.20 -2.98 5.62
C GLU A 48 -11.65 -1.56 5.72
N THR A 49 -10.46 -1.39 6.28
CA THR A 49 -9.80 -0.08 6.38
C THR A 49 -9.41 0.45 5.00
N VAL A 50 -8.85 -0.39 4.12
CA VAL A 50 -8.53 0.01 2.74
C VAL A 50 -9.81 0.39 1.98
N PHE A 51 -10.87 -0.40 2.13
CA PHE A 51 -12.17 -0.09 1.51
C PHE A 51 -12.71 1.25 2.00
N LEU A 52 -12.67 1.51 3.32
CA LEU A 52 -13.09 2.78 3.93
C LEU A 52 -12.34 3.96 3.30
N LEU A 53 -11.02 3.89 3.18
CA LEU A 53 -10.21 4.97 2.62
C LEU A 53 -10.48 5.21 1.12
N LEU A 54 -10.84 4.16 0.37
CA LEU A 54 -11.15 4.27 -1.06
C LEU A 54 -12.61 4.64 -1.35
N ARG A 55 -13.54 4.41 -0.42
CA ARG A 55 -14.99 4.54 -0.63
C ARG A 55 -15.69 5.48 0.34
N ASP A 56 -14.98 6.03 1.32
CA ASP A 56 -15.50 6.94 2.38
C ASP A 56 -16.59 6.30 3.27
N ARG A 57 -16.65 4.97 3.34
CA ARG A 57 -17.54 4.19 4.19
C ARG A 57 -17.04 2.76 4.39
N LEU A 58 -17.50 2.11 5.43
CA LEU A 58 -17.25 0.68 5.63
C LEU A 58 -18.03 -0.18 4.61
N PRO A 59 -17.51 -1.37 4.25
CA PRO A 59 -18.19 -2.29 3.35
C PRO A 59 -19.33 -3.04 4.05
N THR A 60 -20.31 -3.50 3.27
CA THR A 60 -21.17 -4.60 3.68
C THR A 60 -20.40 -5.92 3.66
N ALA A 61 -20.95 -7.00 4.25
CA ALA A 61 -20.31 -8.31 4.23
C ALA A 61 -20.06 -8.83 2.80
N GLU A 62 -21.02 -8.60 1.89
CA GLU A 62 -20.92 -8.99 0.49
C GLU A 62 -19.84 -8.17 -0.25
N GLU A 63 -19.81 -6.85 -0.03
CA GLU A 63 -18.78 -5.97 -0.59
C GLU A 63 -17.38 -6.31 -0.09
N LEU A 64 -17.25 -6.65 1.19
CA LEU A 64 -15.98 -7.07 1.78
C LEU A 64 -15.47 -8.37 1.12
N ALA A 65 -16.35 -9.36 0.94
CA ALA A 65 -15.99 -10.60 0.29
C ALA A 65 -15.51 -10.36 -1.15
N ALA A 66 -16.25 -9.59 -1.94
CA ALA A 66 -15.87 -9.22 -3.31
C ALA A 66 -14.56 -8.41 -3.35
N PHE A 67 -14.36 -7.50 -2.40
CA PHE A 67 -13.15 -6.69 -2.32
C PHE A 67 -11.91 -7.51 -1.96
N ARG A 68 -12.03 -8.49 -1.07
CA ARG A 68 -10.96 -9.43 -0.74
C ARG A 68 -10.53 -10.25 -1.95
N THR A 69 -11.49 -10.77 -2.70
CA THR A 69 -11.22 -11.50 -3.95
C THR A 69 -10.50 -10.60 -4.97
N ASP A 70 -11.00 -9.39 -5.20
CA ASP A 70 -10.39 -8.43 -6.13
C ASP A 70 -8.94 -8.06 -5.75
N LEU A 71 -8.65 -7.87 -4.45
CA LEU A 71 -7.27 -7.65 -3.99
C LEU A 71 -6.40 -8.89 -4.17
N ALA A 72 -6.91 -10.09 -3.88
CA ALA A 72 -6.15 -11.34 -4.01
C ALA A 72 -5.74 -11.61 -5.45
N GLU A 73 -6.64 -11.42 -6.41
CA GLU A 73 -6.38 -11.57 -7.84
C GLU A 73 -5.32 -10.60 -8.38
N ARG A 74 -5.11 -9.46 -7.69
CA ARG A 74 -4.13 -8.43 -8.09
C ARG A 74 -2.76 -8.59 -7.48
N ARG A 75 -2.50 -9.59 -6.62
CA ARG A 75 -1.23 -9.77 -5.90
C ARG A 75 -0.07 -10.22 -6.79
N GLY A 76 -0.38 -10.92 -7.89
CA GLY A 76 0.63 -11.48 -8.78
C GLY A 76 1.49 -10.41 -9.48
N LEU A 77 2.75 -10.73 -9.73
CA LEU A 77 3.66 -9.92 -10.52
C LEU A 77 3.91 -10.58 -11.88
N SER A 78 4.07 -9.76 -12.92
CA SER A 78 4.51 -10.25 -14.23
C SER A 78 5.97 -10.72 -14.19
N ALA A 79 6.38 -11.49 -15.20
CA ALA A 79 7.77 -11.94 -15.34
C ALA A 79 8.74 -10.76 -15.44
N GLU A 80 8.32 -9.67 -16.08
CA GLU A 80 9.07 -8.42 -16.24
C GLU A 80 9.28 -7.74 -14.89
N ALA A 81 8.21 -7.60 -14.09
CA ALA A 81 8.30 -7.04 -12.75
C ALA A 81 9.20 -7.89 -11.84
N HIS A 82 9.06 -9.22 -11.86
CA HIS A 82 9.99 -10.13 -11.19
C HIS A 82 11.43 -9.96 -11.67
N GLY A 83 11.66 -9.76 -12.97
CA GLY A 83 12.98 -9.51 -13.55
C GLY A 83 13.64 -8.27 -12.99
N VAL A 84 12.89 -7.17 -12.89
CA VAL A 84 13.34 -5.89 -12.32
C VAL A 84 13.69 -6.03 -10.85
N VAL A 85 12.79 -6.60 -10.04
CA VAL A 85 13.00 -6.79 -8.59
C VAL A 85 14.20 -7.71 -8.32
N ARG A 86 14.33 -8.80 -9.09
CA ARG A 86 15.48 -9.72 -9.02
C ARG A 86 16.77 -9.02 -9.34
N ARG A 87 16.80 -8.16 -10.36
CA ARG A 87 17.99 -7.41 -10.74
C ARG A 87 18.40 -6.44 -9.64
N ALA A 88 17.45 -5.67 -9.09
CA ALA A 88 17.68 -4.77 -7.98
C ALA A 88 18.23 -5.49 -6.75
N ALA A 89 17.66 -6.65 -6.40
CA ALA A 89 18.13 -7.46 -5.29
C ALA A 89 19.56 -7.97 -5.47
N LYS A 90 19.91 -8.46 -6.66
CA LYS A 90 21.26 -8.96 -7.00
C LYS A 90 22.32 -7.87 -7.01
N ASP A 91 21.98 -6.67 -7.47
CA ASP A 91 22.89 -5.53 -7.52
C ASP A 91 23.04 -4.86 -6.14
N GLY A 92 22.26 -5.29 -5.13
CA GLY A 92 22.32 -4.76 -3.77
C GLY A 92 21.65 -3.41 -3.60
N GLU A 93 20.73 -3.05 -4.50
CA GLU A 93 19.97 -1.80 -4.40
C GLU A 93 19.18 -1.73 -3.08
N PRO A 94 18.98 -0.55 -2.50
CA PRO A 94 18.16 -0.39 -1.30
C PRO A 94 16.71 -0.90 -1.52
N ALA A 95 16.10 -1.49 -0.49
CA ALA A 95 14.75 -2.06 -0.57
C ALA A 95 13.70 -1.06 -1.09
N MET A 96 13.80 0.22 -0.70
CA MET A 96 12.89 1.26 -1.18
C MET A 96 13.05 1.58 -2.66
N ASP A 97 14.26 1.49 -3.20
CA ASP A 97 14.50 1.69 -4.62
C ASP A 97 14.02 0.49 -5.42
N ALA A 98 14.25 -0.73 -4.93
CA ALA A 98 13.68 -1.95 -5.49
C ALA A 98 12.15 -1.92 -5.50
N LEU A 99 11.51 -1.43 -4.42
CA LEU A 99 10.06 -1.25 -4.35
C LEU A 99 9.55 -0.27 -5.42
N ARG A 100 10.18 0.90 -5.58
CA ARG A 100 9.83 1.88 -6.63
C ARG A 100 9.93 1.30 -8.03
N MET A 101 11.04 0.61 -8.32
CA MET A 101 11.26 -0.05 -9.61
C MET A 101 10.26 -1.16 -9.86
N GLY A 102 9.99 -1.99 -8.84
CA GLY A 102 9.01 -3.06 -8.90
C GLY A 102 7.59 -2.57 -9.14
N LEU A 103 7.17 -1.49 -8.45
CA LEU A 103 5.86 -0.86 -8.66
C LEU A 103 5.73 -0.28 -10.08
N ALA A 104 6.76 0.40 -10.58
CA ALA A 104 6.75 0.91 -11.95
C ALA A 104 6.65 -0.21 -12.98
N ALA A 105 7.39 -1.31 -12.79
CA ALA A 105 7.30 -2.47 -13.68
C ALA A 105 5.96 -3.18 -13.59
N ALA A 106 5.38 -3.33 -12.39
CA ALA A 106 4.07 -3.97 -12.18
C ALA A 106 2.90 -3.18 -12.75
N SER A 107 3.09 -1.89 -13.10
CA SER A 107 2.06 -1.07 -13.74
C SER A 107 2.00 -1.22 -15.26
N LEU A 108 3.04 -1.78 -15.90
CA LEU A 108 3.13 -1.86 -17.37
C LEU A 108 2.02 -2.72 -17.99
N ASP A 109 1.62 -3.80 -17.31
CA ASP A 109 0.61 -4.74 -17.78
C ASP A 109 -0.72 -4.62 -17.03
N ALA A 110 -0.85 -3.59 -16.19
CA ALA A 110 -2.03 -3.42 -15.36
C ALA A 110 -3.08 -2.54 -16.06
N ASP A 111 -4.34 -2.95 -15.95
CA ASP A 111 -5.46 -2.06 -16.25
C ASP A 111 -5.53 -0.99 -15.15
N CYS A 112 -5.03 0.19 -15.47
CA CYS A 112 -5.05 1.39 -14.63
C CYS A 112 -6.12 2.38 -15.13
N ALA A 113 -7.31 1.88 -15.47
CA ALA A 113 -8.40 2.64 -16.07
C ALA A 113 -8.86 3.84 -15.20
N ASP A 114 -8.71 3.73 -13.89
CA ASP A 114 -9.06 4.78 -12.92
C ASP A 114 -8.16 4.73 -11.67
N ASP A 115 -8.14 5.84 -10.91
CA ASP A 115 -7.29 5.99 -9.71
C ASP A 115 -7.58 4.93 -8.64
N ARG A 116 -8.84 4.49 -8.49
CA ARG A 116 -9.20 3.47 -7.48
C ARG A 116 -8.70 2.09 -7.88
N THR A 117 -8.78 1.74 -9.14
CA THR A 117 -8.22 0.49 -9.67
C THR A 117 -6.71 0.48 -9.53
N THR A 118 -6.06 1.59 -9.84
CA THR A 118 -4.62 1.79 -9.64
C THR A 118 -4.25 1.66 -8.15
N ALA A 119 -4.97 2.32 -7.24
CA ALA A 119 -4.73 2.24 -5.81
C ALA A 119 -4.87 0.80 -5.27
N LYS A 120 -5.91 0.07 -5.68
CA LYS A 120 -6.07 -1.34 -5.32
C LYS A 120 -4.89 -2.20 -5.81
N ARG A 121 -4.43 -1.98 -7.04
CA ARG A 121 -3.27 -2.69 -7.58
C ARG A 121 -2.01 -2.40 -6.76
N VAL A 122 -1.73 -1.14 -6.43
CA VAL A 122 -0.58 -0.75 -5.60
C VAL A 122 -0.65 -1.45 -4.24
N VAL A 123 -1.78 -1.36 -3.55
CA VAL A 123 -2.00 -2.04 -2.26
C VAL A 123 -1.73 -3.54 -2.38
N ALA A 124 -2.25 -4.19 -3.42
CA ALA A 124 -2.16 -5.64 -3.57
C ALA A 124 -0.72 -6.14 -3.85
N VAL A 125 0.08 -5.41 -4.66
CA VAL A 125 1.39 -5.90 -5.11
C VAL A 125 2.55 -5.53 -4.18
N VAL A 126 2.43 -4.51 -3.34
CA VAL A 126 3.51 -4.06 -2.45
C VAL A 126 4.08 -5.20 -1.61
N PRO A 127 3.29 -6.02 -0.89
CA PRO A 127 3.83 -7.14 -0.13
C PRO A 127 4.58 -8.15 -0.99
N THR A 128 4.06 -8.45 -2.19
CA THR A 128 4.70 -9.40 -3.11
C THR A 128 6.05 -8.88 -3.60
N ILE A 129 6.16 -7.58 -3.92
CA ILE A 129 7.43 -6.97 -4.34
C ILE A 129 8.46 -7.04 -3.21
N VAL A 130 8.06 -6.65 -1.98
CA VAL A 130 8.95 -6.63 -0.81
C VAL A 130 9.45 -8.05 -0.50
N ALA A 131 8.56 -9.03 -0.45
CA ALA A 131 8.92 -10.40 -0.18
C ALA A 131 9.81 -10.98 -1.30
N ALA A 132 9.46 -10.75 -2.57
CA ALA A 132 10.27 -11.20 -3.69
C ALA A 132 11.70 -10.60 -3.65
N TYR A 133 11.82 -9.31 -3.30
CA TYR A 133 13.11 -8.66 -3.15
C TYR A 133 13.99 -9.35 -2.11
N TRP A 134 13.47 -9.61 -0.89
CA TRP A 134 14.24 -10.24 0.17
C TRP A 134 14.62 -11.67 -0.18
N ARG A 135 13.71 -12.47 -0.74
CA ARG A 135 14.01 -13.83 -1.17
C ARG A 135 15.06 -13.87 -2.28
N TYR A 136 14.99 -12.96 -3.25
CA TYR A 136 16.05 -12.86 -4.27
C TYR A 136 17.42 -12.45 -3.69
N ARG A 137 17.45 -11.65 -2.62
CA ARG A 137 18.69 -11.34 -1.90
C ARG A 137 19.30 -12.55 -1.22
N GLU A 138 18.49 -13.44 -0.67
CA GLU A 138 18.90 -14.70 -0.07
C GLU A 138 19.20 -15.80 -1.12
N GLY A 139 19.02 -15.52 -2.40
CA GLY A 139 19.22 -16.47 -3.49
C GLY A 139 18.07 -17.46 -3.67
N GLU A 140 16.93 -17.19 -3.08
CA GLU A 140 15.73 -18.02 -3.13
C GLU A 140 14.76 -17.61 -4.24
N SER A 141 13.80 -18.47 -4.55
CA SER A 141 12.68 -18.16 -5.43
C SER A 141 11.56 -17.46 -4.64
N PRO A 142 10.84 -16.49 -5.25
CA PRO A 142 9.68 -15.90 -4.61
C PRO A 142 8.58 -16.93 -4.38
N VAL A 143 7.74 -16.65 -3.38
CA VAL A 143 6.53 -17.45 -3.10
C VAL A 143 5.38 -16.89 -3.92
N GLU A 144 4.62 -17.77 -4.58
CA GLU A 144 3.42 -17.37 -5.30
C GLU A 144 2.33 -16.90 -4.32
N PRO A 145 1.58 -15.85 -4.67
CA PRO A 145 0.48 -15.38 -3.85
C PRO A 145 -0.61 -16.44 -3.67
N ASP A 146 -0.99 -16.69 -2.42
CA ASP A 146 -2.11 -17.55 -2.06
C ASP A 146 -3.41 -16.70 -2.04
N PRO A 147 -4.39 -16.98 -2.92
CA PRO A 147 -5.62 -16.21 -3.01
C PRO A 147 -6.57 -16.41 -1.82
N GLU A 148 -6.42 -17.51 -1.06
CA GLU A 148 -7.28 -17.83 0.07
C GLU A 148 -6.95 -17.02 1.32
N LEU A 149 -5.75 -16.42 1.38
CA LEU A 149 -5.30 -15.67 2.54
C LEU A 149 -5.81 -14.22 2.54
N GLY A 150 -6.17 -13.70 3.70
CA GLY A 150 -6.36 -12.27 3.93
C GLY A 150 -5.08 -11.48 3.61
N HIS A 151 -5.19 -10.18 3.38
CA HIS A 151 -4.04 -9.39 2.93
C HIS A 151 -2.89 -9.35 3.96
N ALA A 152 -3.22 -9.14 5.24
CA ALA A 152 -2.23 -9.13 6.31
C ALA A 152 -1.60 -10.51 6.54
N GLU A 153 -2.41 -11.59 6.49
CA GLU A 153 -1.95 -12.97 6.63
C GLU A 153 -1.03 -13.37 5.48
N PHE A 154 -1.37 -12.97 4.25
CA PHE A 154 -0.55 -13.15 3.07
C PHE A 154 0.83 -12.48 3.24
N GLY A 155 0.87 -11.22 3.70
CA GLY A 155 2.12 -10.50 3.96
C GLY A 155 3.05 -11.24 4.93
N VAL A 156 2.50 -11.78 6.02
CA VAL A 156 3.27 -12.55 7.02
C VAL A 156 3.77 -13.89 6.45
N ARG A 157 3.00 -14.55 5.56
CA ARG A 157 3.38 -15.85 4.99
C ARG A 157 4.49 -15.75 3.95
N LEU A 158 4.62 -14.60 3.29
CA LEU A 158 5.69 -14.35 2.32
C LEU A 158 7.09 -14.27 2.96
N ASP A 159 7.17 -14.07 4.27
CA ASP A 159 8.41 -13.91 5.03
C ASP A 159 8.96 -15.26 5.57
N ARG A 160 8.30 -16.39 5.27
CA ARG A 160 8.67 -17.75 5.68
C ARG A 160 9.05 -18.60 4.48
#